data_c898e10e01d3c02c02e245c6a53e65ab
#
_entry.id   c898e10e01d3c02c02e245c6a53e65ab
#
_cell.length_a   1.000
_cell.length_b   1.000
_cell.length_c   1.000
_cell.angle_alpha   90.00
_cell.angle_beta   90.00
_cell.angle_gamma   90.00
#
_symmetry.space_group_name_H-M   'P 1'
#
loop_
_entity.id
_entity.type
_entity.pdbx_description
1 polymer ?
#
loop_
_entity_poly.entity_id
_entity_poly.type
_entity_poly.pdbx_seq_one_letter_code
_entity_poly.pdbx_strand_id
1 'polypeptide(L)'
;MLNDYKICSSSNTATYLKLIGLLQDRNLIDCIGIQGHAFSTRGSMSAVTANLNRLAETGLPIMVTEMDIDGGLNDPTEQDQCNEYQRIFPAFWEHPGIIGITLWGWRPGMWITDGLLINTNGSERLAMQWLSAYVDTANGEIPAPVTRPENLPGEFYLSDNYPNPFNPVTHLDYSVPRTSLITVKVFNLQGQEVQVLFQGVRQPGYYTADFNAGKLPSGIYVCQMRAGNFTERRRLILLK
;
A
#
# COMPACT_ATOMS: atom_id res chain seq x y z
N MET A 1 -21.82 0.28 1.03
CA MET A 1 -21.03 -0.80 0.39
C MET A 1 -20.93 -1.98 1.36
N LEU A 2 -21.16 -3.21 0.89
CA LEU A 2 -20.88 -4.46 1.60
C LEU A 2 -19.52 -4.97 1.13
N ASN A 3 -18.62 -5.37 2.04
CA ASN A 3 -17.26 -5.84 1.71
C ASN A 3 -16.98 -7.19 2.39
N ASP A 4 -16.39 -8.13 1.65
CA ASP A 4 -15.99 -9.43 2.19
C ASP A 4 -14.84 -10.05 1.39
N TYR A 5 -14.22 -11.11 1.95
CA TYR A 5 -13.06 -11.81 1.39
C TYR A 5 -13.45 -13.17 0.78
N LYS A 6 -12.58 -13.72 -0.07
CA LYS A 6 -12.81 -15.02 -0.78
C LYS A 6 -14.10 -15.10 -1.58
N ILE A 7 -14.65 -13.97 -2.00
CA ILE A 7 -15.92 -13.96 -2.72
C ILE A 7 -15.75 -14.43 -4.17
N CYS A 8 -14.64 -14.04 -4.81
CA CYS A 8 -14.44 -14.33 -6.24
C CYS A 8 -13.90 -15.73 -6.54
N SER A 9 -13.28 -16.42 -5.59
CA SER A 9 -12.57 -17.69 -5.82
C SER A 9 -13.27 -18.91 -5.22
N SER A 10 -14.41 -18.78 -4.56
CA SER A 10 -15.03 -19.84 -3.79
C SER A 10 -16.55 -19.92 -3.99
N SER A 11 -17.17 -20.95 -3.38
CA SER A 11 -18.64 -21.10 -3.31
C SER A 11 -19.33 -20.00 -2.51
N ASN A 12 -18.60 -19.16 -1.80
CA ASN A 12 -19.12 -18.07 -0.97
C ASN A 12 -19.89 -17.02 -1.78
N THR A 13 -19.58 -16.87 -3.07
CA THR A 13 -20.28 -15.95 -3.98
C THR A 13 -21.80 -16.13 -3.92
N ALA A 14 -22.29 -17.38 -3.86
CA ALA A 14 -23.73 -17.66 -3.82
C ALA A 14 -24.38 -17.14 -2.52
N THR A 15 -23.72 -17.29 -1.39
CA THR A 15 -24.18 -16.75 -0.10
C THR A 15 -24.12 -15.23 -0.09
N TYR A 16 -23.07 -14.67 -0.63
CA TYR A 16 -22.87 -13.23 -0.72
C TYR A 16 -23.94 -12.57 -1.59
N LEU A 17 -24.28 -13.17 -2.74
CA LEU A 17 -25.37 -12.71 -3.60
C LEU A 17 -26.74 -12.71 -2.90
N LYS A 18 -27.02 -13.71 -2.06
CA LYS A 18 -28.26 -13.70 -1.26
C LYS A 18 -28.30 -12.51 -0.28
N LEU A 19 -27.18 -12.22 0.36
CA LEU A 19 -27.10 -11.07 1.28
C LEU A 19 -27.22 -9.74 0.51
N ILE A 20 -26.59 -9.62 -0.66
CA ILE A 20 -26.72 -8.45 -1.52
C ILE A 20 -28.20 -8.25 -1.91
N GLY A 21 -28.91 -9.30 -2.35
CA GLY A 21 -30.34 -9.23 -2.69
C GLY A 21 -31.19 -8.72 -1.53
N LEU A 22 -30.97 -9.24 -0.31
CA LEU A 22 -31.69 -8.78 0.89
C LEU A 22 -31.44 -7.29 1.21
N LEU A 23 -30.26 -6.77 0.89
CA LEU A 23 -29.92 -5.36 1.07
C LEU A 23 -30.49 -4.49 -0.05
N GLN A 24 -30.48 -4.97 -1.31
CA GLN A 24 -31.09 -4.29 -2.45
C GLN A 24 -32.59 -4.13 -2.27
N ASP A 25 -33.31 -5.17 -1.84
CA ASP A 25 -34.75 -5.13 -1.55
C ASP A 25 -35.15 -4.04 -0.54
N ARG A 26 -34.18 -3.55 0.24
CA ARG A 26 -34.36 -2.54 1.27
C ARG A 26 -33.70 -1.19 0.95
N ASN A 27 -33.10 -1.06 -0.24
CA ASN A 27 -32.29 0.11 -0.65
C ASN A 27 -31.15 0.43 0.35
N LEU A 28 -30.46 -0.60 0.85
CA LEU A 28 -29.38 -0.46 1.85
C LEU A 28 -27.98 -0.69 1.28
N ILE A 29 -27.86 -0.87 -0.03
CA ILE A 29 -26.58 -1.11 -0.70
C ILE A 29 -26.51 -0.38 -2.05
N ASP A 30 -25.40 0.30 -2.30
CA ASP A 30 -25.13 1.04 -3.54
C ASP A 30 -23.89 0.53 -4.29
N CYS A 31 -23.07 -0.31 -3.62
CA CYS A 31 -21.82 -0.82 -4.17
C CYS A 31 -21.43 -2.14 -3.49
N ILE A 32 -20.85 -3.03 -4.24
CA ILE A 32 -20.27 -4.30 -3.77
C ILE A 32 -18.77 -4.08 -3.54
N GLY A 33 -18.27 -4.41 -2.35
CA GLY A 33 -16.85 -4.49 -2.05
C GLY A 33 -16.37 -5.93 -2.10
N ILE A 34 -15.23 -6.19 -2.71
CA ILE A 34 -14.56 -7.49 -2.72
C ILE A 34 -13.10 -7.34 -2.36
N GLN A 35 -12.57 -8.24 -1.53
CA GLN A 35 -11.16 -8.30 -1.22
C GLN A 35 -10.43 -9.20 -2.22
N GLY A 36 -9.41 -8.66 -2.86
CA GLY A 36 -8.58 -9.33 -3.86
C GLY A 36 -7.24 -9.83 -3.30
N HIS A 37 -7.21 -10.29 -2.05
CA HIS A 37 -5.98 -10.80 -1.44
C HIS A 37 -5.41 -12.02 -2.18
N ALA A 38 -4.09 -12.17 -2.16
CA ALA A 38 -3.34 -13.23 -2.81
C ALA A 38 -3.95 -14.62 -2.57
N PHE A 39 -4.29 -14.96 -1.34
CA PHE A 39 -4.89 -16.26 -1.00
C PHE A 39 -6.29 -16.46 -1.59
N SER A 40 -7.00 -15.41 -1.96
CA SER A 40 -8.34 -15.47 -2.57
C SER A 40 -8.30 -15.47 -4.10
N THR A 41 -7.15 -15.22 -4.71
CA THR A 41 -6.97 -15.10 -6.16
C THR A 41 -6.10 -16.21 -6.78
N ARG A 42 -5.57 -17.13 -5.96
CA ARG A 42 -4.73 -18.26 -6.41
C ARG A 42 -5.46 -19.31 -7.25
N GLY A 43 -6.79 -19.27 -7.30
CA GLY A 43 -7.60 -20.21 -8.04
C GLY A 43 -7.58 -20.01 -9.56
N SER A 44 -8.42 -20.76 -10.25
CA SER A 44 -8.63 -20.60 -11.70
C SER A 44 -9.21 -19.22 -12.02
N MET A 45 -8.57 -18.48 -12.92
CA MET A 45 -9.07 -17.17 -13.35
C MET A 45 -10.43 -17.25 -14.04
N SER A 46 -10.74 -18.38 -14.70
CA SER A 46 -12.07 -18.61 -15.25
C SER A 46 -13.15 -18.66 -14.16
N ALA A 47 -12.86 -19.24 -13.01
CA ALA A 47 -13.77 -19.25 -11.87
C ALA A 47 -13.92 -17.87 -11.23
N VAL A 48 -12.82 -17.12 -11.12
CA VAL A 48 -12.84 -15.72 -10.65
C VAL A 48 -13.71 -14.86 -11.55
N THR A 49 -13.48 -14.90 -12.87
CA THR A 49 -14.26 -14.14 -13.85
C THR A 49 -15.74 -14.53 -13.84
N ALA A 50 -16.05 -15.83 -13.75
CA ALA A 50 -17.44 -16.29 -13.65
C ALA A 50 -18.14 -15.75 -12.39
N ASN A 51 -17.46 -15.68 -11.27
CA ASN A 51 -18.01 -15.10 -10.05
C ASN A 51 -18.14 -13.58 -10.11
N LEU A 52 -17.20 -12.87 -10.75
CA LEU A 52 -17.31 -11.43 -11.03
C LEU A 52 -18.53 -11.13 -11.91
N ASN A 53 -18.74 -11.91 -12.98
CA ASN A 53 -19.93 -11.78 -13.85
C ASN A 53 -21.22 -11.93 -13.04
N ARG A 54 -21.31 -12.93 -12.16
CA ARG A 54 -22.49 -13.14 -11.29
C ARG A 54 -22.72 -11.97 -10.32
N LEU A 55 -21.68 -11.36 -9.81
CA LEU A 55 -21.79 -10.15 -8.99
C LEU A 55 -22.27 -8.96 -9.82
N ALA A 56 -21.76 -8.80 -11.03
CA ALA A 56 -22.17 -7.74 -11.96
C ALA A 56 -23.63 -7.85 -12.42
N GLU A 57 -24.20 -9.08 -12.50
CA GLU A 57 -25.62 -9.32 -12.80
C GLU A 57 -26.56 -8.65 -11.78
N THR A 58 -26.08 -8.29 -10.59
CA THR A 58 -26.87 -7.52 -9.60
C THR A 58 -27.15 -6.07 -10.04
N GLY A 59 -26.43 -5.57 -11.05
CA GLY A 59 -26.50 -4.17 -11.48
C GLY A 59 -25.77 -3.18 -10.58
N LEU A 60 -25.16 -3.64 -9.47
CA LEU A 60 -24.37 -2.78 -8.58
C LEU A 60 -22.92 -2.69 -9.06
N PRO A 61 -22.28 -1.51 -8.93
CA PRO A 61 -20.86 -1.36 -9.19
C PRO A 61 -20.06 -2.18 -8.19
N ILE A 62 -18.92 -2.72 -8.65
CA ILE A 62 -18.01 -3.54 -7.85
C ILE A 62 -16.71 -2.77 -7.60
N MET A 63 -16.28 -2.69 -6.36
CA MET A 63 -14.99 -2.13 -5.94
C MET A 63 -14.10 -3.24 -5.40
N VAL A 64 -12.89 -3.38 -5.93
CA VAL A 64 -11.85 -4.19 -5.28
C VAL A 64 -11.23 -3.34 -4.19
N THR A 65 -11.56 -3.64 -2.95
CA THR A 65 -11.25 -2.80 -1.80
C THR A 65 -9.85 -3.04 -1.23
N GLU A 66 -9.33 -4.26 -1.44
CA GLU A 66 -8.09 -4.71 -0.82
C GLU A 66 -7.42 -5.73 -1.74
N MET A 67 -6.53 -5.27 -2.62
CA MET A 67 -5.75 -6.15 -3.49
C MET A 67 -4.30 -6.18 -3.05
N ASP A 68 -3.81 -7.36 -2.75
CA ASP A 68 -2.40 -7.68 -2.59
C ASP A 68 -2.10 -9.01 -3.30
N ILE A 69 -1.04 -9.07 -4.03
CA ILE A 69 -0.64 -10.25 -4.80
C ILE A 69 0.80 -10.58 -4.45
N ASP A 70 1.00 -11.77 -3.89
CA ASP A 70 2.31 -12.38 -3.67
C ASP A 70 2.69 -13.27 -4.87
N GLY A 71 3.84 -13.90 -4.82
CA GLY A 71 4.29 -14.82 -5.87
C GLY A 71 3.63 -16.21 -5.83
N GLY A 72 2.72 -16.46 -4.90
CA GLY A 72 1.96 -17.73 -4.84
C GLY A 72 2.72 -18.97 -4.34
N LEU A 73 4.00 -18.86 -4.10
CA LEU A 73 4.92 -19.95 -3.70
C LEU A 73 5.43 -19.75 -2.27
N ASN A 74 6.09 -20.77 -1.72
CA ASN A 74 6.92 -20.59 -0.54
C ASN A 74 8.23 -19.93 -0.98
N ASP A 75 8.55 -18.76 -0.42
CA ASP A 75 9.71 -17.94 -0.79
C ASP A 75 9.72 -17.51 -2.28
N PRO A 76 8.71 -16.73 -2.72
CA PRO A 76 8.59 -16.32 -4.12
C PRO A 76 9.63 -15.26 -4.50
N THR A 77 10.11 -15.33 -5.74
CA THR A 77 10.96 -14.29 -6.32
C THR A 77 10.11 -13.07 -6.75
N GLU A 78 10.76 -11.93 -7.03
CA GLU A 78 10.09 -10.77 -7.64
C GLU A 78 9.45 -11.11 -9.00
N GLN A 79 10.05 -12.04 -9.75
CA GLN A 79 9.52 -12.49 -11.04
C GLN A 79 8.24 -13.31 -10.85
N ASP A 80 8.19 -14.17 -9.83
CA ASP A 80 6.98 -14.97 -9.52
C ASP A 80 5.82 -14.04 -9.14
N GLN A 81 6.08 -13.02 -8.33
CA GLN A 81 5.10 -12.00 -8.00
C GLN A 81 4.63 -11.23 -9.24
N CYS A 82 5.54 -10.84 -10.12
CA CYS A 82 5.21 -10.14 -11.36
C CYS A 82 4.33 -11.02 -12.27
N ASN A 83 4.65 -12.31 -12.40
CA ASN A 83 3.85 -13.26 -13.17
C ASN A 83 2.42 -13.40 -12.60
N GLU A 84 2.28 -13.44 -11.27
CA GLU A 84 0.96 -13.47 -10.63
C GLU A 84 0.17 -12.17 -10.84
N TYR A 85 0.81 -11.00 -10.81
CA TYR A 85 0.16 -9.73 -11.18
C TYR A 85 -0.32 -9.77 -12.63
N GLN A 86 0.50 -10.23 -13.57
CA GLN A 86 0.14 -10.37 -14.98
C GLN A 86 -1.04 -11.32 -15.21
N ARG A 87 -1.17 -12.35 -14.38
CA ARG A 87 -2.25 -13.34 -14.46
C ARG A 87 -3.55 -12.82 -13.84
N ILE A 88 -3.48 -12.09 -12.72
CA ILE A 88 -4.64 -11.77 -11.88
C ILE A 88 -5.20 -10.40 -12.19
N PHE A 89 -4.34 -9.37 -12.24
CA PHE A 89 -4.77 -7.98 -12.30
C PHE A 89 -5.66 -7.67 -13.52
N PRO A 90 -5.35 -8.14 -14.76
CA PRO A 90 -6.19 -7.87 -15.93
C PRO A 90 -7.64 -8.35 -15.78
N ALA A 91 -7.84 -9.51 -15.14
CA ALA A 91 -9.17 -10.07 -14.94
C ALA A 91 -10.09 -9.19 -14.08
N PHE A 92 -9.50 -8.38 -13.20
CA PHE A 92 -10.22 -7.39 -12.41
C PHE A 92 -10.27 -6.04 -13.10
N TRP A 93 -9.15 -5.56 -13.64
CA TRP A 93 -9.03 -4.24 -14.24
C TRP A 93 -9.92 -4.06 -15.50
N GLU A 94 -9.97 -5.08 -16.34
CA GLU A 94 -10.73 -5.06 -17.59
C GLU A 94 -12.22 -5.45 -17.41
N HIS A 95 -12.60 -5.89 -16.20
CA HIS A 95 -13.96 -6.35 -15.97
C HIS A 95 -14.94 -5.16 -15.91
N PRO A 96 -16.00 -5.12 -16.79
CA PRO A 96 -16.84 -3.94 -16.95
C PRO A 96 -17.67 -3.57 -15.71
N GLY A 97 -17.87 -4.50 -14.78
CA GLY A 97 -18.56 -4.25 -13.51
C GLY A 97 -17.67 -3.65 -12.43
N ILE A 98 -16.35 -3.61 -12.62
CA ILE A 98 -15.41 -3.08 -11.63
C ILE A 98 -15.15 -1.60 -11.90
N ILE A 99 -15.39 -0.78 -10.88
CA ILE A 99 -15.24 0.69 -10.94
C ILE A 99 -13.93 1.18 -10.34
N GLY A 100 -13.18 0.32 -9.67
CA GLY A 100 -11.89 0.68 -9.09
C GLY A 100 -11.24 -0.45 -8.32
N ILE A 101 -9.92 -0.34 -8.14
CA ILE A 101 -9.08 -1.27 -7.40
C ILE A 101 -8.23 -0.49 -6.41
N THR A 102 -8.24 -0.89 -5.14
CA THR A 102 -7.37 -0.37 -4.09
C THR A 102 -6.28 -1.39 -3.78
N LEU A 103 -5.03 -0.98 -3.86
CA LEU A 103 -3.90 -1.81 -3.41
C LEU A 103 -3.84 -1.80 -1.88
N TRP A 104 -3.81 -3.00 -1.27
CA TRP A 104 -3.80 -3.19 0.17
C TRP A 104 -2.39 -3.44 0.68
N GLY A 105 -1.67 -2.38 0.93
CA GLY A 105 -0.27 -2.44 1.24
C GLY A 105 0.59 -2.62 -0.02
N TRP A 106 1.67 -1.89 -0.12
CA TRP A 106 2.55 -1.92 -1.29
C TRP A 106 4.00 -1.61 -0.88
N ARG A 107 4.22 -1.28 0.39
CA ARG A 107 5.48 -0.83 0.99
C ARG A 107 5.91 -1.75 2.14
N PRO A 108 7.19 -1.74 2.52
CA PRO A 108 7.68 -2.47 3.69
C PRO A 108 6.84 -2.16 4.95
N GLY A 109 6.55 -3.21 5.73
CA GLY A 109 5.68 -3.14 6.91
C GLY A 109 4.23 -3.54 6.65
N MET A 110 3.85 -3.90 5.42
CA MET A 110 2.57 -4.53 5.16
C MET A 110 2.48 -5.93 5.79
N TRP A 111 1.27 -6.47 5.91
CA TRP A 111 0.99 -7.75 6.57
C TRP A 111 1.48 -9.00 5.81
N ILE A 112 1.70 -8.88 4.48
CA ILE A 112 2.33 -9.93 3.64
C ILE A 112 3.66 -9.41 3.12
N THR A 113 4.77 -10.03 3.55
CA THR A 113 6.12 -9.63 3.15
C THR A 113 6.37 -9.77 1.65
N ASP A 114 5.80 -10.79 1.01
CA ASP A 114 6.02 -11.08 -0.41
C ASP A 114 5.05 -10.34 -1.35
N GLY A 115 4.10 -9.59 -0.78
CA GLY A 115 3.17 -8.73 -1.52
C GLY A 115 3.66 -7.31 -1.79
N LEU A 116 4.87 -6.96 -1.36
CA LEU A 116 5.45 -5.63 -1.57
C LEU A 116 5.53 -5.28 -3.06
N LEU A 117 5.27 -4.04 -3.40
CA LEU A 117 5.51 -3.47 -4.73
C LEU A 117 6.76 -2.57 -4.75
N ILE A 118 7.17 -2.10 -3.58
CA ILE A 118 8.37 -1.29 -3.37
C ILE A 118 9.29 -2.03 -2.39
N ASN A 119 10.54 -2.16 -2.74
CA ASN A 119 11.58 -2.74 -1.89
C ASN A 119 11.91 -1.85 -0.69
N THR A 120 12.56 -2.41 0.32
CA THR A 120 13.00 -1.67 1.53
C THR A 120 13.96 -0.52 1.24
N ASN A 121 14.67 -0.57 0.10
CA ASN A 121 15.55 0.51 -0.37
C ASN A 121 14.82 1.58 -1.20
N GLY A 122 13.48 1.45 -1.37
CA GLY A 122 12.67 2.37 -2.16
C GLY A 122 12.62 2.09 -3.67
N SER A 123 13.31 1.05 -4.17
CA SER A 123 13.20 0.68 -5.59
C SER A 123 11.88 -0.04 -5.87
N GLU A 124 11.35 0.16 -7.07
CA GLU A 124 10.18 -0.57 -7.55
C GLU A 124 10.53 -2.04 -7.83
N ARG A 125 9.67 -2.95 -7.40
CA ARG A 125 9.75 -4.35 -7.80
C ARG A 125 9.23 -4.54 -9.22
N LEU A 126 9.55 -5.67 -9.84
CA LEU A 126 9.11 -5.99 -11.21
C LEU A 126 7.59 -5.91 -11.37
N ALA A 127 6.83 -6.32 -10.36
CA ALA A 127 5.37 -6.24 -10.36
C ALA A 127 4.87 -4.78 -10.43
N MET A 128 5.52 -3.84 -9.73
CA MET A 128 5.16 -2.41 -9.78
C MET A 128 5.47 -1.80 -11.14
N GLN A 129 6.64 -2.11 -11.70
CA GLN A 129 7.04 -1.63 -13.04
C GLN A 129 6.05 -2.10 -14.10
N TRP A 130 5.67 -3.41 -14.05
CA TRP A 130 4.68 -3.95 -14.96
C TRP A 130 3.30 -3.31 -14.75
N LEU A 131 2.84 -3.16 -13.51
CA LEU A 131 1.54 -2.61 -13.18
C LEU A 131 1.39 -1.18 -13.68
N SER A 132 2.40 -0.33 -13.47
CA SER A 132 2.43 1.04 -13.98
C SER A 132 2.32 1.06 -15.51
N ALA A 133 3.13 0.28 -16.20
CA ALA A 133 3.09 0.21 -17.66
C ALA A 133 1.74 -0.33 -18.19
N TYR A 134 1.16 -1.31 -17.51
CA TYR A 134 -0.13 -1.89 -17.90
C TYR A 134 -1.28 -0.89 -17.76
N VAL A 135 -1.36 -0.17 -16.65
CA VAL A 135 -2.41 0.83 -16.40
C VAL A 135 -2.27 2.01 -17.35
N ASP A 136 -1.06 2.49 -17.61
CA ASP A 136 -0.79 3.57 -18.56
C ASP A 136 -1.25 3.18 -19.98
N THR A 137 -0.96 1.95 -20.41
CA THR A 137 -1.38 1.43 -21.73
C THR A 137 -2.91 1.31 -21.82
N ALA A 138 -3.57 0.83 -20.78
CA ALA A 138 -5.01 0.64 -20.74
C ALA A 138 -5.79 1.97 -20.78
N ASN A 139 -5.17 3.06 -20.32
CA ASN A 139 -5.74 4.41 -20.40
C ASN A 139 -5.54 5.10 -21.76
N GLY A 140 -4.94 4.41 -22.73
CA GLY A 140 -4.69 4.95 -24.08
C GLY A 140 -3.51 5.93 -24.15
N GLU A 141 -2.80 6.10 -23.08
CA GLU A 141 -1.52 6.78 -23.07
C GLU A 141 -0.44 5.78 -23.49
N ILE A 142 0.10 5.92 -24.70
CA ILE A 142 1.34 5.23 -25.06
C ILE A 142 2.40 5.81 -24.13
N PRO A 143 2.94 5.04 -23.19
CA PRO A 143 4.02 5.57 -22.38
C PRO A 143 5.15 5.93 -23.37
N ALA A 144 5.49 7.20 -23.43
CA ALA A 144 6.82 7.55 -23.91
C ALA A 144 7.80 6.63 -23.18
N PRO A 145 8.86 6.11 -23.82
CA PRO A 145 9.84 5.28 -23.13
C PRO A 145 10.19 6.02 -21.86
N VAL A 146 9.84 5.41 -20.72
CA VAL A 146 10.04 6.03 -19.41
C VAL A 146 11.53 6.03 -19.16
N THR A 147 12.21 6.99 -19.76
CA THR A 147 13.31 7.62 -19.08
C THR A 147 12.65 8.40 -17.94
N ARG A 148 12.23 7.69 -16.87
CA ARG A 148 12.01 8.40 -15.63
C ARG A 148 13.30 9.12 -15.30
N PRO A 149 13.33 10.47 -15.23
CA PRO A 149 14.20 11.03 -14.25
C PRO A 149 13.79 10.27 -12.99
N GLU A 150 14.74 9.58 -12.34
CA GLU A 150 14.53 9.15 -10.97
C GLU A 150 13.75 10.30 -10.33
N ASN A 151 12.53 10.08 -9.84
CA ASN A 151 11.78 11.11 -9.15
C ASN A 151 12.53 11.36 -7.84
N LEU A 152 13.68 11.97 -8.02
CA LEU A 152 14.49 12.45 -6.93
C LEU A 152 13.68 13.57 -6.29
N PRO A 153 13.51 13.57 -4.99
CA PRO A 153 12.79 14.62 -4.31
C PRO A 153 13.44 15.97 -4.64
N GLY A 154 12.62 16.97 -4.97
CA GLY A 154 13.10 18.32 -5.26
C GLY A 154 13.62 19.05 -4.04
N GLU A 155 13.21 18.65 -2.84
CA GLU A 155 13.53 19.30 -1.57
C GLU A 155 13.66 18.29 -0.43
N PHE A 156 14.31 18.72 0.66
CA PHE A 156 14.27 18.00 1.93
C PHE A 156 12.88 18.12 2.53
N TYR A 157 12.35 17.02 3.06
CA TYR A 157 11.03 16.98 3.67
C TYR A 157 11.00 15.95 4.80
N LEU A 158 10.19 16.20 5.82
CA LEU A 158 9.85 15.27 6.87
C LEU A 158 8.33 15.23 7.02
N SER A 159 7.70 14.06 6.86
CA SER A 159 6.26 13.90 7.03
C SER A 159 5.81 14.01 8.48
N ASP A 160 4.53 14.19 8.71
CA ASP A 160 3.93 13.80 9.98
C ASP A 160 4.07 12.29 10.17
N ASN A 161 4.12 11.84 11.44
CA ASN A 161 4.19 10.43 11.74
C ASN A 161 2.82 9.75 11.60
N TYR A 162 2.84 8.49 11.19
CA TYR A 162 1.63 7.68 11.12
C TYR A 162 1.88 6.27 11.71
N PRO A 163 0.95 5.82 12.58
CA PRO A 163 -0.18 6.53 13.18
C PRO A 163 0.24 7.67 14.13
N ASN A 164 -0.63 8.68 14.34
CA ASN A 164 -0.48 9.71 15.35
C ASN A 164 -1.87 10.13 15.89
N PRO A 165 -2.25 9.86 17.14
CA PRO A 165 -1.45 9.21 18.20
C PRO A 165 -1.04 7.78 17.87
N PHE A 166 0.03 7.27 18.51
CA PHE A 166 0.59 5.94 18.23
C PHE A 166 0.82 5.10 19.52
N ASN A 167 0.93 3.76 19.35
CA ASN A 167 1.20 2.80 20.42
C ASN A 167 1.78 1.48 19.88
N PRO A 168 2.97 1.04 20.22
CA PRO A 168 4.11 1.87 20.62
C PRO A 168 4.96 2.30 19.40
N VAL A 169 4.54 1.94 18.16
CA VAL A 169 5.31 2.12 16.92
C VAL A 169 4.63 3.16 16.03
N THR A 170 5.44 3.99 15.39
CA THR A 170 5.03 4.92 14.35
C THR A 170 6.13 5.09 13.31
N HIS A 171 5.79 5.59 12.14
CA HIS A 171 6.67 5.78 11.00
C HIS A 171 6.66 7.25 10.56
N LEU A 172 7.81 7.74 10.09
CA LEU A 172 7.95 9.06 9.46
C LEU A 172 8.66 8.89 8.13
N ASP A 173 8.07 9.41 7.07
CA ASP A 173 8.73 9.47 5.78
C ASP A 173 9.54 10.75 5.65
N TYR A 174 10.68 10.67 4.97
CA TYR A 174 11.49 11.85 4.68
C TYR A 174 12.13 11.74 3.31
N SER A 175 12.43 12.90 2.72
CA SER A 175 13.05 12.99 1.40
C SER A 175 14.40 13.68 1.44
N VAL A 176 15.29 13.22 0.56
CA VAL A 176 16.66 13.75 0.40
C VAL A 176 16.89 14.07 -1.08
N PRO A 177 16.97 15.36 -1.48
CA PRO A 177 17.07 15.76 -2.90
C PRO A 177 18.49 15.62 -3.47
N ARG A 178 19.50 15.56 -2.62
CA ARG A 178 20.92 15.43 -2.99
C ARG A 178 21.69 14.71 -1.89
N THR A 179 22.75 14.02 -2.23
CA THR A 179 23.63 13.35 -1.25
C THR A 179 23.97 14.28 -0.11
N SER A 180 23.57 13.89 1.11
CA SER A 180 23.68 14.74 2.29
C SER A 180 23.88 13.93 3.56
N LEU A 181 24.55 14.53 4.54
CA LEU A 181 24.58 13.99 5.91
C LEU A 181 23.24 14.30 6.58
N ILE A 182 22.50 13.25 6.91
CA ILE A 182 21.16 13.33 7.51
C ILE A 182 21.21 12.87 8.96
N THR A 183 20.48 13.56 9.82
CA THR A 183 20.14 13.07 11.15
C THR A 183 18.64 13.14 11.37
N VAL A 184 18.02 12.03 11.80
CA VAL A 184 16.62 11.95 12.24
C VAL A 184 16.63 11.48 13.68
N LYS A 185 16.20 12.33 14.62
CA LYS A 185 16.29 12.11 16.04
C LYS A 185 14.99 12.45 16.74
N VAL A 186 14.69 11.74 17.84
CA VAL A 186 13.52 12.02 18.68
C VAL A 186 13.96 12.60 20.01
N PHE A 187 13.23 13.62 20.46
CA PHE A 187 13.46 14.35 21.70
C PHE A 187 12.21 14.35 22.57
N ASN A 188 12.38 14.41 23.88
CA ASN A 188 11.30 14.73 24.81
C ASN A 188 11.07 16.26 24.89
N LEU A 189 10.06 16.69 25.65
CA LEU A 189 9.73 18.12 25.81
C LEU A 189 10.81 18.93 26.53
N GLN A 190 11.72 18.27 27.24
CA GLN A 190 12.89 18.92 27.89
C GLN A 190 14.06 19.12 26.91
N GLY A 191 13.90 18.67 25.64
CA GLY A 191 14.94 18.76 24.63
C GLY A 191 16.03 17.68 24.75
N GLN A 192 15.82 16.66 25.57
CA GLN A 192 16.76 15.54 25.71
C GLN A 192 16.52 14.56 24.56
N GLU A 193 17.58 14.10 23.89
CA GLU A 193 17.53 13.07 22.87
C GLU A 193 17.13 11.74 23.51
N VAL A 194 16.02 11.13 23.02
CA VAL A 194 15.52 9.85 23.50
C VAL A 194 15.85 8.70 22.56
N GLN A 195 15.97 9.00 21.26
CA GLN A 195 16.37 8.00 20.26
C GLN A 195 16.92 8.65 19.00
N VAL A 196 17.95 8.02 18.40
CA VAL A 196 18.42 8.32 17.04
C VAL A 196 17.77 7.31 16.11
N LEU A 197 16.93 7.78 15.17
CA LEU A 197 16.29 6.93 14.18
C LEU A 197 17.21 6.71 12.98
N PHE A 198 17.93 7.76 12.58
CA PHE A 198 18.94 7.68 11.53
C PHE A 198 20.04 8.74 11.73
N GLN A 199 21.28 8.36 11.44
CA GLN A 199 22.41 9.27 11.35
C GLN A 199 23.44 8.73 10.36
N GLY A 200 23.65 9.45 9.25
CA GLY A 200 24.61 9.05 8.21
C GLY A 200 24.36 9.78 6.89
N VAL A 201 25.15 9.42 5.89
CA VAL A 201 24.99 9.95 4.53
C VAL A 201 23.85 9.20 3.82
N ARG A 202 22.94 9.93 3.18
CA ARG A 202 21.91 9.41 2.29
C ARG A 202 22.13 9.95 0.88
N GLN A 203 21.92 9.09 -0.09
CA GLN A 203 21.79 9.44 -1.49
C GLN A 203 20.44 10.12 -1.75
N PRO A 204 20.22 10.80 -2.89
CA PRO A 204 18.90 11.28 -3.24
C PRO A 204 17.88 10.15 -3.22
N GLY A 205 16.69 10.41 -2.62
CA GLY A 205 15.64 9.39 -2.51
C GLY A 205 14.62 9.68 -1.42
N TYR A 206 13.64 8.78 -1.31
CA TYR A 206 12.62 8.76 -0.25
C TYR A 206 12.96 7.66 0.75
N TYR A 207 12.75 7.93 2.02
CA TYR A 207 13.13 7.07 3.14
C TYR A 207 12.06 7.05 4.22
N THR A 208 12.00 5.98 4.98
CA THR A 208 11.13 5.87 6.17
C THR A 208 12.01 5.66 7.41
N ALA A 209 11.65 6.34 8.49
CA ALA A 209 12.25 6.15 9.81
C ALA A 209 11.22 5.59 10.77
N ASP A 210 11.54 4.46 11.40
CA ASP A 210 10.68 3.78 12.36
C ASP A 210 11.02 4.21 13.77
N PHE A 211 9.99 4.57 14.53
CA PHE A 211 10.13 4.91 15.95
C PHE A 211 9.34 3.94 16.82
N ASN A 212 10.04 3.16 17.63
CA ASN A 212 9.45 2.28 18.64
C ASN A 212 9.68 2.87 20.05
N ALA A 213 8.61 3.40 20.63
CA ALA A 213 8.58 4.03 21.93
C ALA A 213 8.18 3.07 23.07
N GLY A 214 8.35 1.76 22.91
CA GLY A 214 7.87 0.75 23.86
C GLY A 214 8.34 0.93 25.31
N LYS A 215 9.49 1.56 25.53
CA LYS A 215 10.06 1.85 26.87
C LYS A 215 9.78 3.27 27.39
N LEU A 216 9.19 4.12 26.56
CA LEU A 216 8.94 5.53 26.92
C LEU A 216 7.55 5.70 27.53
N PRO A 217 7.33 6.67 28.43
CA PRO A 217 6.02 7.01 28.98
C PRO A 217 5.11 7.64 27.91
N SER A 218 3.79 7.54 28.07
CA SER A 218 2.82 8.31 27.28
C SER A 218 3.13 9.79 27.37
N GLY A 219 3.04 10.51 26.25
CA GLY A 219 3.36 11.92 26.20
C GLY A 219 3.66 12.43 24.80
N ILE A 220 4.11 13.67 24.74
CA ILE A 220 4.50 14.34 23.51
C ILE A 220 6.01 14.24 23.32
N TYR A 221 6.40 13.87 22.10
CA TYR A 221 7.79 13.83 21.63
C TYR A 221 7.94 14.69 20.38
N VAL A 222 9.16 15.02 20.03
CA VAL A 222 9.47 15.80 18.83
C VAL A 222 10.49 15.04 18.00
N CYS A 223 10.12 14.64 16.79
CA CYS A 223 11.08 14.18 15.81
C CYS A 223 11.69 15.37 15.08
N GLN A 224 13.00 15.39 14.95
CA GLN A 224 13.73 16.40 14.19
C GLN A 224 14.58 15.73 13.12
N MET A 225 14.43 16.20 11.88
CA MET A 225 15.35 15.93 10.78
C MET A 225 16.27 17.13 10.56
N ARG A 226 17.56 16.85 10.33
CA ARG A 226 18.55 17.86 9.89
C ARG A 226 19.34 17.36 8.69
N ALA A 227 19.57 18.27 7.74
CA ALA A 227 20.36 18.05 6.54
C ALA A 227 21.09 19.36 6.15
N GLY A 228 22.33 19.53 6.57
CA GLY A 228 23.04 20.82 6.41
C GLY A 228 22.28 21.95 7.11
N ASN A 229 21.83 22.95 6.35
CA ASN A 229 21.06 24.09 6.85
C ASN A 229 19.56 23.80 6.99
N PHE A 230 19.08 22.68 6.45
CA PHE A 230 17.68 22.27 6.58
C PHE A 230 17.43 21.68 7.98
N THR A 231 16.32 22.11 8.60
CA THR A 231 15.85 21.52 9.85
C THR A 231 14.32 21.54 9.86
N GLU A 232 13.73 20.38 10.07
CA GLU A 232 12.29 20.22 10.20
C GLU A 232 11.94 19.40 11.44
N ARG A 233 10.75 19.67 12.02
CA ARG A 233 10.28 19.04 13.25
C ARG A 233 8.85 18.60 13.13
N ARG A 234 8.52 17.42 13.71
CA ARG A 234 7.17 16.89 13.82
C ARG A 234 6.84 16.48 15.24
N ARG A 235 5.61 16.72 15.64
CA ARG A 235 5.11 16.37 16.97
C ARG A 235 4.52 14.96 16.96
N LEU A 236 5.01 14.10 17.83
CA LEU A 236 4.59 12.72 18.00
C LEU A 236 3.80 12.60 19.32
N ILE A 237 2.64 11.93 19.30
CA ILE A 237 1.79 11.71 20.49
C ILE A 237 1.75 10.22 20.78
N LEU A 238 2.45 9.80 21.83
CA LEU A 238 2.45 8.43 22.33
C LEU A 238 1.31 8.25 23.35
N LEU A 239 0.43 7.30 23.09
CA LEU A 239 -0.63 6.86 24.00
C LEU A 239 -0.44 5.37 24.31
N LYS A 240 -0.25 5.02 25.58
CA LYS A 240 -0.24 3.63 26.05
C LYS A 240 -1.50 3.32 26.84
#